data_39fe232686b72ad3179a2dfffae518fe
#
_entry.id   39fe232686b72ad3179a2dfffae518fe
#
_cell.length_a   1.000
_cell.length_b   1.000
_cell.length_c   1.000
_cell.angle_alpha   90.00
_cell.angle_beta   90.00
_cell.angle_gamma   90.00
#
_symmetry.space_group_name_H-M   'P 1'
#
loop_
_entity.id
_entity.type
_entity.pdbx_description
1 polymer ?
#
loop_
_entity_poly.entity_id
_entity_poly.type
_entity_poly.pdbx_seq_one_letter_code
_entity_poly.pdbx_strand_id
1 'polypeptide(L)'
;MQAALEPRIHLSTRVSAALETVSAPDWIGASRTVARAMARSPVDTTVKDLLASSFAALDLLGIGLAVCNLSGQLLVANGTAEQILRTRDGLELDSDQVLCATHECNPSLSQLVQQAARSAVLGKAGDNDAMLAIPRSSDKRALTVLVRAANGASTKETHSEQPAALVLILDSALPAKAAEPELRQLYGLTSTEARLANLLMEGKTLDECGCQLGIRRSTVRMHLRNLFAKTGVRRQGELVSLLLKSIGLGPRKK
;
A
#
# COMPACT_ATOMS: atom_id res chain seq x y z
N MET A 1 25.93 1.29 -41.47
CA MET A 1 24.84 1.85 -40.64
C MET A 1 24.35 0.72 -39.72
N GLN A 2 24.93 0.62 -38.54
CA GLN A 2 24.57 -0.36 -37.54
C GLN A 2 23.55 0.28 -36.60
N ALA A 3 22.33 -0.26 -36.58
CA ALA A 3 21.30 0.09 -35.60
C ALA A 3 21.65 -0.57 -34.28
N ALA A 4 21.86 0.24 -33.25
CA ALA A 4 22.07 -0.20 -31.88
C ALA A 4 20.78 -0.85 -31.36
N LEU A 5 20.83 -2.16 -31.04
CA LEU A 5 19.83 -2.86 -30.25
C LEU A 5 20.00 -2.42 -28.79
N GLU A 6 19.05 -1.66 -28.27
CA GLU A 6 18.92 -1.45 -26.85
C GLU A 6 18.56 -2.77 -26.15
N PRO A 7 19.21 -3.11 -25.03
CA PRO A 7 18.86 -4.31 -24.28
C PRO A 7 17.54 -4.05 -23.52
N ARG A 8 16.43 -4.60 -24.01
CA ARG A 8 15.21 -4.78 -23.20
C ARG A 8 15.55 -5.68 -22.02
N ILE A 9 15.72 -5.07 -20.86
CA ILE A 9 15.93 -5.79 -19.61
C ILE A 9 14.63 -6.53 -19.29
N HIS A 10 14.63 -7.85 -19.48
CA HIS A 10 13.58 -8.74 -19.01
C HIS A 10 13.66 -8.82 -17.47
N LEU A 11 13.06 -7.86 -16.77
CA LEU A 11 12.93 -7.85 -15.31
C LEU A 11 12.16 -9.08 -14.76
N SER A 12 11.24 -9.60 -15.55
CA SER A 12 10.30 -10.64 -15.15
C SER A 12 10.94 -12.00 -14.85
N THR A 13 11.88 -12.45 -15.67
CA THR A 13 12.53 -13.76 -15.51
C THR A 13 13.52 -13.76 -14.33
N ARG A 14 14.06 -12.58 -13.98
CA ARG A 14 14.99 -12.44 -12.85
C ARG A 14 14.30 -12.33 -11.50
N VAL A 15 13.08 -11.80 -11.45
CA VAL A 15 12.30 -11.69 -10.20
C VAL A 15 11.79 -13.05 -9.75
N SER A 16 11.41 -13.94 -10.67
CA SER A 16 10.92 -15.29 -10.34
C SER A 16 12.03 -16.22 -9.82
N ALA A 17 13.24 -16.12 -10.39
CA ALA A 17 14.42 -16.85 -9.88
C ALA A 17 14.94 -16.27 -8.55
N ALA A 18 14.51 -15.05 -8.22
CA ALA A 18 14.96 -14.27 -7.08
C ALA A 18 14.40 -14.72 -5.73
N LEU A 19 13.39 -15.58 -5.72
CA LEU A 19 12.66 -15.93 -4.49
C LEU A 19 13.22 -17.13 -3.72
N GLU A 20 14.28 -17.79 -4.18
CA GLU A 20 14.64 -19.11 -3.63
C GLU A 20 15.84 -19.25 -2.66
N THR A 21 16.79 -18.32 -2.54
CA THR A 21 17.90 -18.52 -1.58
C THR A 21 18.54 -17.23 -1.02
N VAL A 22 18.31 -16.83 0.23
CA VAL A 22 19.26 -16.01 1.03
C VAL A 22 19.01 -16.05 2.55
N SER A 23 20.08 -16.07 3.34
CA SER A 23 20.16 -15.78 4.78
C SER A 23 19.79 -14.30 5.05
N ALA A 24 18.86 -14.08 5.99
CA ALA A 24 18.29 -12.76 6.28
C ALA A 24 19.30 -11.81 6.94
N PRO A 25 19.56 -10.63 6.38
CA PRO A 25 20.08 -9.50 7.15
C PRO A 25 18.95 -8.83 7.92
N ASP A 26 19.27 -8.23 9.08
CA ASP A 26 18.36 -7.53 9.97
C ASP A 26 17.65 -6.35 9.27
N TRP A 27 16.54 -6.63 8.61
CA TRP A 27 15.64 -5.64 8.03
C TRP A 27 14.67 -5.14 9.10
N ILE A 28 15.05 -4.11 9.79
CA ILE A 28 14.16 -3.41 10.71
C ILE A 28 13.05 -2.75 9.88
N GLY A 29 11.86 -3.38 9.81
CA GLY A 29 10.66 -2.87 9.16
C GLY A 29 10.15 -3.65 7.94
N ALA A 30 10.89 -4.63 7.42
CA ALA A 30 10.35 -5.51 6.39
C ALA A 30 9.43 -6.57 7.00
N SER A 31 8.30 -6.84 6.35
CA SER A 31 7.39 -7.90 6.80
C SER A 31 8.12 -9.24 6.82
N ARG A 32 7.74 -10.13 7.77
CA ARG A 32 8.31 -11.47 7.87
C ARG A 32 8.14 -12.27 6.58
N THR A 33 7.07 -12.02 5.84
CA THR A 33 6.75 -12.68 4.57
C THR A 33 7.68 -12.19 3.46
N VAL A 34 7.93 -10.88 3.36
CA VAL A 34 8.90 -10.27 2.43
C VAL A 34 10.31 -10.78 2.75
N ALA A 35 10.72 -10.78 4.03
CA ALA A 35 12.01 -11.28 4.46
C ALA A 35 12.19 -12.76 4.13
N ARG A 36 11.15 -13.60 4.30
CA ARG A 36 11.18 -15.03 3.98
C ARG A 36 11.22 -15.29 2.47
N ALA A 37 10.49 -14.52 1.68
CA ALA A 37 10.51 -14.60 0.22
C ALA A 37 11.87 -14.14 -0.34
N MET A 38 12.44 -13.06 0.19
CA MET A 38 13.76 -12.57 -0.18
C MET A 38 14.92 -13.47 0.25
N ALA A 39 14.73 -14.27 1.31
CA ALA A 39 15.76 -15.19 1.82
C ALA A 39 16.04 -16.38 0.90
N ARG A 40 15.22 -16.63 -0.11
CA ARG A 40 15.28 -17.85 -0.95
C ARG A 40 15.89 -17.68 -2.35
N SER A 41 16.46 -16.55 -2.71
CA SER A 41 16.94 -16.32 -4.08
C SER A 41 18.32 -15.68 -4.21
N PRO A 42 19.16 -16.09 -5.20
CA PRO A 42 20.44 -15.47 -5.50
C PRO A 42 20.32 -14.20 -6.35
N VAL A 43 19.29 -13.35 -6.11
CA VAL A 43 19.13 -12.09 -6.83
C VAL A 43 20.10 -11.06 -6.31
N ASP A 44 20.62 -10.31 -7.26
CA ASP A 44 21.43 -9.10 -7.07
C ASP A 44 20.85 -8.28 -5.91
N THR A 45 21.69 -7.95 -4.94
CA THR A 45 21.34 -7.14 -3.76
C THR A 45 20.55 -5.89 -4.16
N THR A 46 20.87 -5.29 -5.29
CA THR A 46 20.21 -4.12 -5.86
C THR A 46 18.71 -4.33 -6.13
N VAL A 47 18.33 -5.50 -6.64
CA VAL A 47 16.90 -5.80 -6.93
C VAL A 47 16.12 -6.02 -5.64
N LYS A 48 16.74 -6.63 -4.64
CA LYS A 48 16.13 -6.82 -3.31
C LYS A 48 15.88 -5.49 -2.62
N ASP A 49 16.89 -4.61 -2.66
CA ASP A 49 16.79 -3.28 -2.07
C ASP A 49 15.70 -2.44 -2.76
N LEU A 50 15.58 -2.57 -4.08
CA LEU A 50 14.52 -1.91 -4.85
C LEU A 50 13.13 -2.43 -4.47
N LEU A 51 12.95 -3.74 -4.36
CA LEU A 51 11.68 -4.34 -3.93
C LEU A 51 11.32 -3.92 -2.51
N ALA A 52 12.26 -4.02 -1.56
CA ALA A 52 12.05 -3.59 -0.19
C ALA A 52 11.67 -2.11 -0.10
N SER A 53 12.36 -1.25 -0.86
CA SER A 53 12.05 0.18 -0.95
C SER A 53 10.67 0.43 -1.53
N SER A 54 10.26 -0.34 -2.55
CA SER A 54 8.93 -0.23 -3.16
C SER A 54 7.83 -0.65 -2.18
N PHE A 55 8.00 -1.73 -1.43
CA PHE A 55 7.08 -2.14 -0.38
C PHE A 55 7.00 -1.10 0.75
N ALA A 56 8.15 -0.58 1.19
CA ALA A 56 8.19 0.47 2.19
C ALA A 56 7.48 1.76 1.72
N ALA A 57 7.60 2.11 0.44
CA ALA A 57 6.88 3.26 -0.12
C ALA A 57 5.36 3.06 -0.10
N LEU A 58 4.86 1.85 -0.41
CA LEU A 58 3.44 1.53 -0.30
C LEU A 58 2.95 1.54 1.16
N ASP A 59 3.77 1.06 2.08
CA ASP A 59 3.48 1.13 3.52
C ASP A 59 3.39 2.58 4.01
N LEU A 60 4.24 3.47 3.51
CA LEU A 60 4.16 4.92 3.79
C LEU A 60 2.84 5.52 3.31
N LEU A 61 2.33 5.07 2.17
CA LEU A 61 1.04 5.50 1.63
C LEU A 61 -0.17 4.86 2.33
N GLY A 62 0.05 3.89 3.22
CA GLY A 62 -1.02 3.11 3.86
C GLY A 62 -1.73 2.18 2.88
N ILE A 63 -1.05 1.80 1.80
CA ILE A 63 -1.57 0.86 0.79
C ILE A 63 -1.02 -0.53 1.09
N GLY A 64 -1.91 -1.47 1.40
CA GLY A 64 -1.57 -2.88 1.48
C GLY A 64 -1.34 -3.46 0.09
N LEU A 65 -0.26 -4.22 -0.08
CA LEU A 65 0.02 -5.00 -1.28
C LEU A 65 0.20 -6.46 -0.89
N ALA A 66 -0.60 -7.33 -1.50
CA ALA A 66 -0.44 -8.77 -1.46
C ALA A 66 -0.19 -9.30 -2.88
N VAL A 67 0.76 -10.20 -3.03
CA VAL A 67 1.09 -10.87 -4.30
C VAL A 67 0.70 -12.33 -4.16
N CYS A 68 -0.13 -12.82 -5.08
CA CYS A 68 -0.63 -14.17 -5.08
C CYS A 68 -0.15 -14.96 -6.30
N ASN A 69 -0.02 -16.28 -6.14
CA ASN A 69 0.26 -17.19 -7.24
C ASN A 69 -1.03 -17.55 -8.04
N LEU A 70 -0.90 -18.47 -9.00
CA LEU A 70 -2.01 -18.96 -9.83
C LEU A 70 -3.15 -19.60 -9.04
N SER A 71 -2.86 -20.19 -7.89
CA SER A 71 -3.86 -20.80 -7.00
C SER A 71 -4.51 -19.80 -6.04
N GLY A 72 -4.06 -18.54 -6.04
CA GLY A 72 -4.53 -17.52 -5.11
C GLY A 72 -3.81 -17.52 -3.76
N GLN A 73 -2.77 -18.34 -3.59
CA GLN A 73 -1.98 -18.38 -2.37
C GLN A 73 -1.09 -17.16 -2.26
N LEU A 74 -0.97 -16.63 -1.07
CA LEU A 74 -0.14 -15.47 -0.76
C LEU A 74 1.35 -15.83 -0.86
N LEU A 75 2.05 -15.17 -1.78
CA LEU A 75 3.51 -15.29 -1.91
C LEU A 75 4.23 -14.26 -1.04
N VAL A 76 3.78 -13.01 -1.09
CA VAL A 76 4.40 -11.91 -0.37
C VAL A 76 3.36 -10.83 -0.05
N ALA A 77 3.54 -10.16 1.08
CA ALA A 77 2.72 -9.01 1.48
C ALA A 77 3.62 -7.94 2.11
N ASN A 78 3.27 -6.66 1.92
CA ASN A 78 3.92 -5.57 2.64
C ASN A 78 3.36 -5.44 4.07
N GLY A 79 3.97 -4.58 4.89
CA GLY A 79 3.60 -4.41 6.29
C GLY A 79 2.15 -3.99 6.50
N THR A 80 1.61 -3.12 5.65
CA THR A 80 0.21 -2.68 5.70
C THR A 80 -0.75 -3.84 5.40
N ALA A 81 -0.49 -4.65 4.37
CA ALA A 81 -1.31 -5.82 4.06
C ALA A 81 -1.25 -6.85 5.18
N GLU A 82 -0.06 -7.14 5.73
CA GLU A 82 0.06 -8.05 6.88
C GLU A 82 -0.72 -7.57 8.10
N GLN A 83 -0.67 -6.27 8.39
CA GLN A 83 -1.43 -5.70 9.49
C GLN A 83 -2.94 -5.89 9.30
N ILE A 84 -3.45 -5.64 8.09
CA ILE A 84 -4.87 -5.85 7.75
C ILE A 84 -5.24 -7.33 7.90
N LEU A 85 -4.45 -8.25 7.34
CA LEU A 85 -4.69 -9.69 7.40
C LEU A 85 -4.67 -10.24 8.84
N ARG A 86 -3.80 -9.71 9.72
CA ARG A 86 -3.75 -10.10 11.13
C ARG A 86 -5.02 -9.75 11.90
N THR A 87 -5.74 -8.71 11.49
CA THR A 87 -7.00 -8.32 12.17
C THR A 87 -8.14 -9.27 11.86
N ARG A 88 -8.06 -10.03 10.75
CA ARG A 88 -9.14 -10.89 10.23
C ARG A 88 -10.49 -10.17 10.11
N ASP A 89 -10.45 -8.87 9.83
CA ASP A 89 -11.61 -8.00 9.75
C ASP A 89 -11.81 -7.57 8.31
N GLY A 90 -12.49 -8.40 7.55
CA GLY A 90 -12.74 -8.26 6.11
C GLY A 90 -11.88 -9.18 5.24
N LEU A 91 -10.60 -9.35 5.55
CA LEU A 91 -9.66 -10.20 4.81
C LEU A 91 -8.95 -11.19 5.74
N GLU A 92 -8.75 -12.40 5.28
CA GLU A 92 -7.99 -13.42 5.98
C GLU A 92 -7.27 -14.37 5.00
N LEU A 93 -6.40 -15.20 5.53
CA LEU A 93 -5.81 -16.34 4.83
C LEU A 93 -6.46 -17.60 5.34
N ASP A 94 -6.87 -18.48 4.44
CA ASP A 94 -7.35 -19.81 4.80
C ASP A 94 -6.21 -20.77 5.21
N SER A 95 -6.55 -22.05 5.46
CA SER A 95 -5.57 -23.07 5.83
C SER A 95 -4.49 -23.31 4.77
N ASP A 96 -4.80 -23.09 3.51
CA ASP A 96 -3.92 -23.26 2.36
C ASP A 96 -3.19 -21.97 1.97
N GLN A 97 -3.25 -20.94 2.83
CA GLN A 97 -2.68 -19.60 2.60
C GLN A 97 -3.29 -18.88 1.39
N VAL A 98 -4.52 -19.21 1.01
CA VAL A 98 -5.27 -18.50 -0.03
C VAL A 98 -5.90 -17.24 0.55
N LEU A 99 -5.78 -16.13 -0.16
CA LEU A 99 -6.37 -14.85 0.25
C LEU A 99 -7.89 -14.88 0.03
N CYS A 100 -8.64 -14.75 1.11
CA CYS A 100 -10.09 -14.81 1.15
C CYS A 100 -10.70 -13.56 1.82
N ALA A 101 -11.95 -13.27 1.48
CA ALA A 101 -12.78 -12.34 2.25
C ALA A 101 -13.46 -13.11 3.40
N THR A 102 -13.53 -12.51 4.59
CA THR A 102 -14.19 -13.11 5.76
C THR A 102 -15.71 -13.22 5.59
N HIS A 103 -16.30 -12.42 4.73
CA HIS A 103 -17.70 -12.46 4.36
C HIS A 103 -17.87 -12.72 2.88
N GLU A 104 -18.97 -13.36 2.50
CA GLU A 104 -19.29 -13.53 1.10
C GLU A 104 -19.43 -12.19 0.38
N CYS A 105 -18.69 -12.04 -0.69
CA CYS A 105 -18.82 -10.93 -1.64
C CYS A 105 -19.04 -11.50 -3.04
N ASN A 106 -19.82 -10.80 -3.85
CA ASN A 106 -20.13 -11.24 -5.21
C ASN A 106 -19.63 -10.20 -6.23
N PRO A 107 -18.63 -10.53 -7.08
CA PRO A 107 -17.91 -11.82 -7.18
C PRO A 107 -16.99 -12.08 -5.98
N SER A 108 -16.67 -13.34 -5.71
CA SER A 108 -15.76 -13.67 -4.60
C SER A 108 -14.34 -13.20 -4.89
N LEU A 109 -13.62 -12.76 -3.86
CA LEU A 109 -12.24 -12.29 -3.99
C LEU A 109 -11.34 -13.37 -4.62
N SER A 110 -11.49 -14.63 -4.19
CA SER A 110 -10.72 -15.75 -4.72
C SER A 110 -10.95 -15.99 -6.22
N GLN A 111 -12.18 -15.82 -6.70
CA GLN A 111 -12.49 -15.89 -8.14
C GLN A 111 -11.79 -14.78 -8.91
N LEU A 112 -11.82 -13.55 -8.42
CA LEU A 112 -11.14 -12.41 -9.07
C LEU A 112 -9.63 -12.58 -9.09
N VAL A 113 -9.03 -13.05 -7.99
CA VAL A 113 -7.59 -13.34 -7.93
C VAL A 113 -7.21 -14.43 -8.95
N GLN A 114 -7.97 -15.51 -9.04
CA GLN A 114 -7.73 -16.57 -10.03
C GLN A 114 -7.93 -16.06 -11.47
N GLN A 115 -8.94 -15.24 -11.71
CA GLN A 115 -9.16 -14.64 -13.04
C GLN A 115 -8.01 -13.72 -13.45
N ALA A 116 -7.54 -12.86 -12.55
CA ALA A 116 -6.38 -12.01 -12.77
C ALA A 116 -5.12 -12.84 -13.03
N ALA A 117 -4.91 -13.90 -12.25
CA ALA A 117 -3.79 -14.82 -12.42
C ALA A 117 -3.79 -15.52 -13.78
N ARG A 118 -4.96 -16.00 -14.24
CA ARG A 118 -5.11 -16.57 -15.60
C ARG A 118 -4.82 -15.55 -16.69
N SER A 119 -5.27 -14.31 -16.52
CA SER A 119 -5.00 -13.21 -17.47
C SER A 119 -3.50 -12.90 -17.57
N ALA A 120 -2.77 -12.99 -16.44
CA ALA A 120 -1.32 -12.82 -16.41
C ALA A 120 -0.61 -13.87 -17.29
N VAL A 121 -1.00 -15.14 -17.18
CA VAL A 121 -0.44 -16.26 -17.99
C VAL A 121 -0.73 -16.07 -19.48
N LEU A 122 -1.92 -15.53 -19.81
CA LEU A 122 -2.32 -15.27 -21.21
C LEU A 122 -1.69 -13.99 -21.80
N GLY A 123 -0.87 -13.27 -21.03
CA GLY A 123 -0.27 -12.00 -21.47
C GLY A 123 -1.27 -10.84 -21.63
N LYS A 124 -2.46 -10.99 -21.05
CA LYS A 124 -3.55 -10.00 -21.07
C LYS A 124 -3.57 -9.16 -19.79
N ALA A 125 -2.42 -8.77 -19.29
CA ALA A 125 -2.32 -7.93 -18.10
C ALA A 125 -2.91 -6.54 -18.39
N GLY A 126 -3.81 -6.09 -17.53
CA GLY A 126 -4.46 -4.77 -17.63
C GLY A 126 -5.90 -4.78 -18.17
N ASP A 127 -6.32 -5.84 -18.88
CA ASP A 127 -7.67 -5.90 -19.45
C ASP A 127 -8.77 -6.28 -18.42
N ASN A 128 -8.38 -6.83 -17.26
CA ASN A 128 -9.29 -7.38 -16.26
C ASN A 128 -8.97 -6.91 -14.84
N ASP A 129 -8.70 -5.62 -14.66
CA ASP A 129 -8.60 -5.04 -13.32
C ASP A 129 -9.99 -5.07 -12.66
N ALA A 130 -10.08 -5.67 -11.47
CA ALA A 130 -11.31 -5.73 -10.70
C ALA A 130 -11.18 -4.94 -9.40
N MET A 131 -12.17 -4.11 -9.13
CA MET A 131 -12.26 -3.36 -7.87
C MET A 131 -13.49 -3.80 -7.09
N LEU A 132 -13.33 -4.06 -5.80
CA LEU A 132 -14.42 -4.45 -4.93
C LEU A 132 -14.30 -3.81 -3.55
N ALA A 133 -15.44 -3.65 -2.89
CA ALA A 133 -15.52 -3.26 -1.49
C ALA A 133 -15.77 -4.52 -0.65
N ILE A 134 -14.87 -4.81 0.28
CA ILE A 134 -14.99 -5.97 1.17
C ILE A 134 -15.56 -5.52 2.51
N PRO A 135 -16.77 -6.03 2.88
CA PRO A 135 -17.38 -5.73 4.15
C PRO A 135 -16.49 -6.18 5.33
N ARG A 136 -16.64 -5.52 6.46
CA ARG A 136 -15.94 -5.84 7.71
C ARG A 136 -16.93 -6.28 8.77
N SER A 137 -16.48 -7.14 9.69
CA SER A 137 -17.28 -7.54 10.86
C SER A 137 -17.39 -6.42 11.89
N SER A 138 -16.44 -5.50 11.89
CA SER A 138 -16.47 -4.28 12.72
C SER A 138 -17.32 -3.19 12.07
N ASP A 139 -17.71 -2.16 12.86
CA ASP A 139 -18.42 -0.96 12.36
C ASP A 139 -17.55 -0.05 11.47
N LYS A 140 -16.36 -0.50 11.05
CA LYS A 140 -15.49 0.24 10.17
C LYS A 140 -15.98 0.17 8.73
N ARG A 141 -15.59 1.15 7.92
CA ARG A 141 -15.88 1.16 6.49
C ARG A 141 -15.26 -0.06 5.80
N ALA A 142 -15.92 -0.54 4.74
CA ALA A 142 -15.42 -1.61 3.89
C ALA A 142 -13.99 -1.32 3.40
N LEU A 143 -13.20 -2.37 3.25
CA LEU A 143 -11.90 -2.29 2.59
C LEU A 143 -12.11 -2.11 1.08
N THR A 144 -11.36 -1.23 0.45
CA THR A 144 -11.30 -1.16 -1.00
C THR A 144 -10.17 -2.04 -1.50
N VAL A 145 -10.51 -3.00 -2.37
CA VAL A 145 -9.54 -3.96 -2.91
C VAL A 145 -9.52 -3.84 -4.43
N LEU A 146 -8.32 -3.68 -5.00
CA LEU A 146 -8.06 -3.74 -6.42
C LEU A 146 -7.27 -5.01 -6.72
N VAL A 147 -7.82 -5.87 -7.57
CA VAL A 147 -7.17 -7.09 -8.05
C VAL A 147 -6.71 -6.87 -9.48
N ARG A 148 -5.45 -7.17 -9.75
CA ARG A 148 -4.79 -6.94 -11.03
C ARG A 148 -3.91 -8.13 -11.41
N ALA A 149 -3.84 -8.44 -12.70
CA ALA A 149 -2.89 -9.41 -13.21
C ALA A 149 -1.44 -8.91 -13.04
N ALA A 150 -0.54 -9.78 -12.56
CA ALA A 150 0.89 -9.45 -12.48
C ALA A 150 1.49 -9.46 -13.89
N ASN A 151 2.18 -8.38 -14.26
CA ASN A 151 2.89 -8.31 -15.54
C ASN A 151 4.11 -9.24 -15.52
N GLY A 152 4.24 -10.10 -16.52
CA GLY A 152 5.45 -10.89 -16.75
C GLY A 152 5.40 -12.33 -16.24
N ALA A 153 4.23 -12.89 -15.93
CA ALA A 153 4.11 -14.33 -15.80
C ALA A 153 4.52 -14.99 -17.12
N SER A 154 5.65 -15.73 -17.10
CA SER A 154 6.17 -16.38 -18.31
C SER A 154 5.31 -17.60 -18.65
N THR A 155 4.85 -17.71 -19.91
CA THR A 155 4.11 -18.86 -20.41
C THR A 155 4.97 -20.14 -20.54
N LYS A 156 6.28 -20.04 -20.36
CA LYS A 156 7.20 -21.16 -20.65
C LYS A 156 7.50 -22.06 -19.48
N GLU A 157 7.29 -21.60 -18.24
CA GLU A 157 7.47 -22.42 -17.04
C GLU A 157 6.39 -22.08 -16.02
N THR A 158 5.33 -22.86 -15.99
CA THR A 158 4.21 -22.68 -15.06
C THR A 158 4.59 -23.28 -13.70
N HIS A 159 5.43 -22.59 -12.94
CA HIS A 159 5.66 -22.98 -11.55
C HIS A 159 4.54 -22.40 -10.67
N SER A 160 4.00 -23.20 -9.78
CA SER A 160 2.95 -22.81 -8.82
C SER A 160 3.34 -21.65 -7.90
N GLU A 161 4.62 -21.32 -7.84
CA GLU A 161 5.18 -20.24 -7.00
C GLU A 161 5.41 -18.91 -7.75
N GLN A 162 5.00 -18.81 -9.03
CA GLN A 162 5.18 -17.56 -9.78
C GLN A 162 4.13 -16.52 -9.39
N PRO A 163 4.53 -15.24 -9.24
CA PRO A 163 3.59 -14.15 -9.06
C PRO A 163 2.63 -14.06 -10.24
N ALA A 164 1.34 -14.12 -9.98
CA ALA A 164 0.31 -14.13 -11.00
C ALA A 164 -0.75 -13.03 -10.79
N ALA A 165 -1.05 -12.67 -9.55
CA ALA A 165 -1.99 -11.60 -9.23
C ALA A 165 -1.41 -10.64 -8.19
N LEU A 166 -1.73 -9.35 -8.35
CA LEU A 166 -1.47 -8.29 -7.40
C LEU A 166 -2.80 -7.87 -6.77
N VAL A 167 -2.83 -7.80 -5.45
CA VAL A 167 -3.99 -7.35 -4.69
C VAL A 167 -3.59 -6.13 -3.88
N LEU A 168 -4.09 -4.96 -4.27
CA LEU A 168 -3.90 -3.73 -3.52
C LEU A 168 -5.09 -3.54 -2.59
N ILE A 169 -4.80 -3.20 -1.34
CA ILE A 169 -5.77 -3.09 -0.26
C ILE A 169 -5.68 -1.69 0.33
N LEU A 170 -6.79 -0.96 0.32
CA LEU A 170 -6.91 0.35 0.94
C LEU A 170 -7.89 0.28 2.10
N ASP A 171 -7.41 0.56 3.30
CA ASP A 171 -8.23 0.73 4.49
C ASP A 171 -8.46 2.22 4.76
N SER A 172 -9.63 2.73 4.39
CA SER A 172 -10.01 4.12 4.63
C SER A 172 -10.22 4.46 6.12
N ALA A 173 -10.23 3.46 7.01
CA ALA A 173 -10.29 3.65 8.45
C ALA A 173 -8.89 3.82 9.07
N LEU A 174 -7.82 3.48 8.35
CA LEU A 174 -6.47 3.81 8.80
C LEU A 174 -6.28 5.33 8.72
N PRO A 175 -5.93 5.98 9.84
CA PRO A 175 -5.76 7.42 9.84
C PRO A 175 -4.58 7.79 8.92
N ALA A 176 -4.86 8.66 7.96
CA ALA A 176 -3.81 9.30 7.18
C ALA A 176 -3.10 10.32 8.09
N LYS A 177 -1.98 9.92 8.70
CA LYS A 177 -1.17 10.79 9.56
C LYS A 177 0.17 11.07 8.89
N ALA A 178 0.43 12.34 8.64
CA ALA A 178 1.79 12.77 8.38
C ALA A 178 2.53 12.92 9.72
N ALA A 179 3.81 12.63 9.76
CA ALA A 179 4.58 12.99 10.93
C ALA A 179 4.66 14.52 11.04
N GLU A 180 4.41 15.05 12.26
CA GLU A 180 4.44 16.50 12.50
C GLU A 180 5.75 17.19 12.05
N PRO A 181 6.94 16.58 12.26
CA PRO A 181 8.19 17.17 11.78
C PRO A 181 8.24 17.39 10.28
N GLU A 182 7.68 16.45 9.50
CA GLU A 182 7.67 16.52 8.04
C GLU A 182 6.75 17.64 7.53
N LEU A 183 5.55 17.74 8.09
CA LEU A 183 4.64 18.85 7.77
C LEU A 183 5.25 20.20 8.13
N ARG A 184 5.94 20.28 9.27
CA ARG A 184 6.64 21.50 9.70
C ARG A 184 7.77 21.87 8.75
N GLN A 185 8.55 20.88 8.32
CA GLN A 185 9.66 21.10 7.38
C GLN A 185 9.15 21.49 5.99
N LEU A 186 8.12 20.78 5.48
CA LEU A 186 7.62 20.96 4.12
C LEU A 186 6.92 22.31 3.93
N TYR A 187 6.10 22.72 4.92
CA TYR A 187 5.25 23.91 4.81
C TYR A 187 5.61 25.03 5.80
N GLY A 188 6.69 24.91 6.56
CA GLY A 188 7.05 25.87 7.58
C GLY A 188 6.02 25.98 8.71
N LEU A 189 5.35 24.87 9.07
CA LEU A 189 4.30 24.88 10.07
C LEU A 189 4.86 24.93 11.49
N THR A 190 4.13 25.57 12.40
CA THR A 190 4.34 25.42 13.83
C THR A 190 3.82 24.06 14.31
N SER A 191 4.20 23.62 15.51
CA SER A 191 3.73 22.34 16.06
C SER A 191 2.19 22.31 16.17
N THR A 192 1.55 23.39 16.62
CA THR A 192 0.08 23.47 16.72
C THR A 192 -0.58 23.42 15.34
N GLU A 193 -0.02 24.08 14.33
CA GLU A 193 -0.54 24.04 12.96
C GLU A 193 -0.39 22.63 12.35
N ALA A 194 0.73 21.95 12.58
CA ALA A 194 0.93 20.57 12.11
C ALA A 194 -0.04 19.58 12.79
N ARG A 195 -0.28 19.73 14.09
CA ARG A 195 -1.30 18.95 14.80
C ARG A 195 -2.71 19.23 14.27
N LEU A 196 -3.06 20.51 14.04
CA LEU A 196 -4.34 20.87 13.41
C LEU A 196 -4.47 20.26 12.02
N ALA A 197 -3.42 20.31 11.20
CA ALA A 197 -3.39 19.70 9.87
C ALA A 197 -3.70 18.20 9.93
N ASN A 198 -3.09 17.45 10.85
CA ASN A 198 -3.36 16.03 11.07
C ASN A 198 -4.83 15.78 11.46
N LEU A 199 -5.39 16.56 12.38
CA LEU A 199 -6.80 16.41 12.78
C LEU A 199 -7.77 16.68 11.62
N LEU A 200 -7.45 17.64 10.77
CA LEU A 200 -8.26 17.93 9.58
C LEU A 200 -8.17 16.80 8.54
N MET A 201 -7.01 16.16 8.39
CA MET A 201 -6.86 14.97 7.53
C MET A 201 -7.62 13.77 8.07
N GLU A 202 -7.77 13.64 9.40
CA GLU A 202 -8.62 12.64 10.04
C GLU A 202 -10.14 12.94 9.87
N GLY A 203 -10.48 14.05 9.22
CA GLY A 203 -11.88 14.46 9.00
C GLY A 203 -12.54 15.13 10.20
N LYS A 204 -11.76 15.57 11.20
CA LYS A 204 -12.29 16.27 12.37
C LYS A 204 -12.86 17.63 12.01
N THR A 205 -13.97 17.99 12.64
CA THR A 205 -14.54 19.35 12.59
C THR A 205 -13.66 20.34 13.35
N LEU A 206 -13.80 21.64 13.08
CA LEU A 206 -13.04 22.66 13.79
C LEU A 206 -13.32 22.69 15.30
N ASP A 207 -14.53 22.29 15.70
CA ASP A 207 -14.90 22.20 17.12
C ASP A 207 -14.20 21.02 17.80
N GLU A 208 -14.18 19.84 17.17
CA GLU A 208 -13.42 18.68 17.63
C GLU A 208 -11.92 18.97 17.68
N CYS A 209 -11.38 19.67 16.68
CA CYS A 209 -10.00 20.11 16.70
C CYS A 209 -9.71 21.02 17.90
N GLY A 210 -10.61 21.97 18.20
CA GLY A 210 -10.50 22.84 19.37
C GLY A 210 -10.46 22.07 20.67
N CYS A 211 -11.37 21.12 20.85
CA CYS A 211 -11.41 20.23 22.01
C CYS A 211 -10.10 19.42 22.15
N GLN A 212 -9.62 18.79 21.08
CA GLN A 212 -8.40 17.95 21.12
C GLN A 212 -7.11 18.75 21.32
N LEU A 213 -7.06 19.99 20.82
CA LEU A 213 -5.91 20.87 21.01
C LEU A 213 -5.97 21.67 22.32
N GLY A 214 -7.08 21.66 23.03
CA GLY A 214 -7.29 22.45 24.24
C GLY A 214 -7.36 23.97 23.98
N ILE A 215 -7.84 24.39 22.80
CA ILE A 215 -7.91 25.79 22.38
C ILE A 215 -9.32 26.18 21.92
N ARG A 216 -9.62 27.48 22.00
CA ARG A 216 -10.93 27.99 21.57
C ARG A 216 -11.08 27.91 20.04
N ARG A 217 -12.32 27.76 19.57
CA ARG A 217 -12.67 27.72 18.14
C ARG A 217 -12.13 28.94 17.35
N SER A 218 -12.11 30.12 17.97
CA SER A 218 -11.51 31.32 17.36
C SER A 218 -10.01 31.16 17.07
N THR A 219 -9.29 30.51 17.99
CA THR A 219 -7.87 30.20 17.85
C THR A 219 -7.65 29.13 16.78
N VAL A 220 -8.52 28.09 16.70
CA VAL A 220 -8.48 27.09 15.61
C VAL A 220 -8.64 27.79 14.24
N ARG A 221 -9.58 28.72 14.12
CA ARG A 221 -9.78 29.49 12.87
C ARG A 221 -8.57 30.35 12.52
N MET A 222 -7.89 30.91 13.51
CA MET A 222 -6.64 31.67 13.30
C MET A 222 -5.55 30.72 12.75
N HIS A 223 -5.33 29.56 13.38
CA HIS A 223 -4.36 28.58 12.89
C HIS A 223 -4.71 28.05 11.50
N LEU A 224 -5.99 27.82 11.21
CA LEU A 224 -6.45 27.41 9.87
C LEU A 224 -6.13 28.48 8.81
N ARG A 225 -6.31 29.76 9.14
CA ARG A 225 -5.93 30.87 8.24
C ARG A 225 -4.44 30.89 7.97
N ASN A 226 -3.63 30.66 9.01
CA ASN A 226 -2.18 30.55 8.87
C ASN A 226 -1.77 29.34 8.02
N LEU A 227 -2.45 28.19 8.20
CA LEU A 227 -2.27 27.02 7.34
C LEU A 227 -2.53 27.37 5.88
N PHE A 228 -3.63 28.04 5.57
CA PHE A 228 -3.93 28.47 4.20
C PHE A 228 -2.85 29.40 3.65
N ALA A 229 -2.38 30.35 4.43
CA ALA A 229 -1.32 31.28 4.01
C ALA A 229 0.00 30.55 3.70
N LYS A 230 0.38 29.58 4.55
CA LYS A 230 1.63 28.83 4.41
C LYS A 230 1.59 27.78 3.31
N THR A 231 0.43 27.20 3.04
CA THR A 231 0.26 26.14 2.01
C THR A 231 -0.20 26.69 0.66
N GLY A 232 -0.57 27.97 0.58
CA GLY A 232 -1.03 28.61 -0.64
C GLY A 232 -2.44 28.24 -1.07
N VAL A 233 -3.21 27.50 -0.24
CA VAL A 233 -4.59 27.11 -0.53
C VAL A 233 -5.61 28.03 0.13
N ARG A 234 -6.87 27.97 -0.33
CA ARG A 234 -7.92 28.89 0.16
C ARG A 234 -9.10 28.18 0.80
N ARG A 235 -9.22 26.86 0.64
CA ARG A 235 -10.35 26.06 1.13
C ARG A 235 -9.85 24.88 1.94
N GLN A 236 -10.62 24.49 2.97
CA GLN A 236 -10.27 23.35 3.81
C GLN A 236 -10.14 22.05 3.01
N GLY A 237 -11.02 21.80 2.03
CA GLY A 237 -10.94 20.63 1.17
C GLY A 237 -9.66 20.60 0.31
N GLU A 238 -9.23 21.76 -0.20
CA GLU A 238 -7.95 21.89 -0.93
C GLU A 238 -6.77 21.60 0.00
N LEU A 239 -6.80 22.13 1.24
CA LEU A 239 -5.78 21.87 2.25
C LEU A 239 -5.66 20.37 2.54
N VAL A 240 -6.78 19.73 2.86
CA VAL A 240 -6.80 18.28 3.15
C VAL A 240 -6.28 17.48 1.94
N SER A 241 -6.73 17.81 0.73
CA SER A 241 -6.26 17.14 -0.50
C SER A 241 -4.75 17.32 -0.71
N LEU A 242 -4.23 18.53 -0.49
CA LEU A 242 -2.79 18.83 -0.59
C LEU A 242 -1.99 18.01 0.44
N LEU A 243 -2.42 18.03 1.69
CA LEU A 243 -1.77 17.33 2.79
C LEU A 243 -1.76 15.80 2.57
N LEU A 244 -2.89 15.22 2.15
CA LEU A 244 -2.99 13.80 1.84
C LEU A 244 -2.03 13.36 0.73
N LYS A 245 -1.85 14.18 -0.31
CA LYS A 245 -0.87 13.92 -1.37
C LYS A 245 0.58 14.01 -0.90
N SER A 246 0.84 14.81 0.15
CA SER A 246 2.19 15.05 0.67
C SER A 246 2.66 13.96 1.65
N ILE A 247 1.74 13.19 2.25
CA ILE A 247 2.05 12.16 3.27
C ILE A 247 2.96 11.06 2.71
N GLY A 248 2.81 10.73 1.43
CA GLY A 248 3.62 9.68 0.79
C GLY A 248 5.09 10.03 0.60
N LEU A 249 5.52 11.24 0.93
CA LEU A 249 6.88 11.73 0.66
C LEU A 249 7.77 11.84 1.90
N GLY A 250 7.22 11.63 3.11
CA GLY A 250 7.96 11.80 4.37
C GLY A 250 8.47 10.49 4.99
N PRO A 251 9.69 10.46 5.58
CA PRO A 251 10.19 9.30 6.30
C PRO A 251 9.40 9.08 7.60
N ARG A 252 8.70 7.95 7.73
CA ARG A 252 8.14 7.54 9.03
C ARG A 252 9.30 7.19 9.97
N LYS A 253 9.54 8.01 10.99
CA LYS A 253 10.39 7.60 12.11
C LYS A 253 9.73 6.43 12.83
N LYS A 254 10.56 5.44 13.15
CA LYS A 254 10.25 4.28 14.00
C LYS A 254 9.70 4.69 15.34
#